data_c2219e597eb8607ce8aca93ca4de5293
#
_entry.id   c2219e597eb8607ce8aca93ca4de5293
#
_cell.length_a   1.000
_cell.length_b   1.000
_cell.length_c   1.000
_cell.angle_alpha   90.00
_cell.angle_beta   90.00
_cell.angle_gamma   90.00
#
_symmetry.space_group_name_H-M   'P 1'
#
loop_
_entity.id
_entity.type
_entity.pdbx_description
1 polymer ?
#
loop_
_entity_poly.entity_id
_entity_poly.type
_entity_poly.pdbx_seq_one_letter_code
_entity_poly.pdbx_strand_id
1 'polypeptide(L)'
;MIGFALLMYGMDAMSSSVAPLAEVPQFASILTAFSNPVLGMLAGMLFTAIIQSSSASVGILQALCSTGILSYATALPIIMGQNIGTCVTALLSSIGATKNGKRAAIIHLYFNVIGTVTFMIVFYALNAVIHFSFLNLTAQEFGIAVIPVSYTHLTLPTTSRV
;
A
#
# COMPACT_ATOMS: atom_id res chain seq x y z
N MET A 1 8.86 -4.61 -25.05
CA MET A 1 9.34 -5.89 -24.52
C MET A 1 10.47 -5.70 -23.50
N ILE A 2 11.55 -4.97 -23.81
CA ILE A 2 12.70 -4.77 -22.89
C ILE A 2 12.29 -4.11 -21.58
N GLY A 3 11.45 -3.06 -21.61
CA GLY A 3 11.01 -2.37 -20.39
C GLY A 3 10.20 -3.28 -19.44
N PHE A 4 9.37 -4.17 -19.98
CA PHE A 4 8.64 -5.16 -19.20
C PHE A 4 9.57 -6.19 -18.55
N ALA A 5 10.57 -6.65 -19.31
CA ALA A 5 11.58 -7.58 -18.79
C ALA A 5 12.40 -6.93 -17.65
N LEU A 6 12.79 -5.66 -17.81
CA LEU A 6 13.49 -4.91 -16.77
C LEU A 6 12.62 -4.70 -15.52
N LEU A 7 11.33 -4.47 -15.70
CA LEU A 7 10.38 -4.35 -14.58
C LEU A 7 10.27 -5.68 -13.82
N MET A 8 10.11 -6.78 -14.52
CA MET A 8 10.03 -8.12 -13.90
C MET A 8 11.34 -8.46 -13.18
N TYR A 9 12.48 -8.21 -13.82
CA TYR A 9 13.79 -8.41 -13.18
C TYR A 9 13.97 -7.53 -11.93
N GLY A 10 13.53 -6.27 -11.97
CA GLY A 10 13.59 -5.38 -10.82
C GLY A 10 12.72 -5.87 -9.65
N MET A 11 11.52 -6.39 -9.95
CA MET A 11 10.63 -6.98 -8.93
C MET A 11 11.27 -8.23 -8.31
N ASP A 12 11.87 -9.08 -9.11
CA ASP A 12 12.55 -10.30 -8.65
C ASP A 12 13.76 -9.96 -7.78
N ALA A 13 14.56 -8.98 -8.20
CA ALA A 13 15.69 -8.48 -7.42
C ALA A 13 15.26 -7.88 -6.08
N MET A 14 14.16 -7.12 -6.05
CA MET A 14 13.59 -6.60 -4.79
C MET A 14 13.12 -7.73 -3.88
N SER A 15 12.39 -8.70 -4.40
CA SER A 15 11.91 -9.86 -3.64
C SER A 15 13.06 -10.65 -3.04
N SER A 16 14.10 -10.92 -3.84
CA SER A 16 15.30 -11.61 -3.37
C SER A 16 16.06 -10.85 -2.28
N SER A 17 16.06 -9.51 -2.37
CA SER A 17 16.74 -8.66 -1.39
C SER A 17 16.02 -8.60 -0.04
N VAL A 18 14.70 -8.73 -0.03
CA VAL A 18 13.90 -8.69 1.22
C VAL A 18 13.60 -10.09 1.78
N ALA A 19 13.78 -11.15 1.00
CA ALA A 19 13.55 -12.53 1.44
C ALA A 19 14.29 -12.89 2.75
N PRO A 20 15.56 -12.50 2.95
CA PRO A 20 16.27 -12.78 4.21
C PRO A 20 15.64 -12.13 5.45
N LEU A 21 14.90 -11.03 5.29
CA LEU A 21 14.19 -10.39 6.40
C LEU A 21 13.07 -11.29 6.96
N ALA A 22 12.54 -12.18 6.12
CA ALA A 22 11.53 -13.15 6.53
C ALA A 22 12.00 -14.08 7.63
N GLU A 23 13.29 -14.38 7.65
CA GLU A 23 13.91 -15.28 8.61
C GLU A 23 14.26 -14.60 9.93
N VAL A 24 14.13 -13.27 10.02
CA VAL A 24 14.43 -12.49 11.23
C VAL A 24 13.24 -12.49 12.17
N PRO A 25 13.31 -13.12 13.36
CA PRO A 25 12.17 -13.23 14.28
C PRO A 25 11.61 -11.88 14.74
N GLN A 26 12.49 -10.87 14.89
CA GLN A 26 12.10 -9.51 15.27
C GLN A 26 11.23 -8.87 14.16
N PHE A 27 11.56 -9.12 12.90
CA PHE A 27 10.80 -8.62 11.76
C PHE A 27 9.43 -9.29 11.69
N ALA A 28 9.35 -10.59 11.87
CA ALA A 28 8.10 -11.32 11.94
C ALA A 28 7.20 -10.80 13.09
N SER A 29 7.76 -10.50 14.25
CA SER A 29 7.00 -9.95 15.39
C SER A 29 6.46 -8.55 15.13
N ILE A 30 7.21 -7.71 14.42
CA ILE A 30 6.73 -6.38 13.97
C ILE A 30 5.57 -6.55 12.98
N LEU A 31 5.69 -7.48 12.05
CA LEU A 31 4.62 -7.74 11.06
C LEU A 31 3.34 -8.28 11.71
N THR A 32 3.44 -9.11 12.74
CA THR A 32 2.28 -9.58 13.49
C THR A 32 1.58 -8.45 14.27
N ALA A 33 2.31 -7.43 14.70
CA ALA A 33 1.71 -6.23 15.28
C ALA A 33 0.83 -5.48 14.28
N PHE A 34 1.12 -5.55 12.97
CA PHE A 34 0.31 -4.96 11.91
C PHE A 34 -0.93 -5.79 11.52
N SER A 35 -1.19 -6.91 12.19
CA SER A 35 -2.46 -7.64 12.06
C SER A 35 -3.67 -6.79 12.49
N ASN A 36 -3.45 -5.77 13.32
CA ASN A 36 -4.47 -4.76 13.60
C ASN A 36 -4.60 -3.82 12.39
N PRO A 37 -5.79 -3.71 11.77
CA PRO A 37 -5.98 -2.92 10.55
C PRO A 37 -5.59 -1.45 10.70
N VAL A 38 -5.82 -0.86 11.87
CA VAL A 38 -5.49 0.54 12.14
C VAL A 38 -3.98 0.74 12.20
N LEU A 39 -3.26 -0.16 12.86
CA LEU A 39 -1.80 -0.11 12.94
C LEU A 39 -1.15 -0.39 11.58
N GLY A 40 -1.68 -1.34 10.82
CA GLY A 40 -1.23 -1.59 9.45
C GLY A 40 -1.40 -0.37 8.54
N MET A 41 -2.54 0.30 8.63
CA MET A 41 -2.81 1.52 7.88
C MET A 41 -1.86 2.67 8.27
N LEU A 42 -1.64 2.88 9.57
CA LEU A 42 -0.70 3.91 10.05
C LEU A 42 0.74 3.61 9.62
N ALA A 43 1.16 2.35 9.67
CA ALA A 43 2.47 1.93 9.21
C ALA A 43 2.65 2.18 7.71
N GLY A 44 1.69 1.79 6.88
CA GLY A 44 1.71 2.05 5.44
C GLY A 44 1.75 3.54 5.10
N MET A 45 0.97 4.34 5.81
CA MET A 45 0.96 5.81 5.69
C MET A 45 2.33 6.40 6.01
N LEU A 46 2.90 6.05 7.17
CA LEU A 46 4.20 6.56 7.60
C LEU A 46 5.33 6.12 6.66
N PHE A 47 5.31 4.86 6.26
CA PHE A 47 6.30 4.30 5.35
C PHE A 47 6.33 5.05 4.01
N THR A 48 5.17 5.27 3.40
CA THR A 48 5.07 6.02 2.14
C THR A 48 5.39 7.50 2.31
N ALA A 49 5.01 8.10 3.44
CA ALA A 49 5.34 9.48 3.75
C ALA A 49 6.86 9.71 3.86
N ILE A 50 7.60 8.74 4.38
CA ILE A 50 9.07 8.78 4.50
C ILE A 50 9.73 8.57 3.14
N ILE A 51 9.31 7.54 2.40
CA ILE A 51 9.89 7.20 1.10
C ILE A 51 9.51 8.23 0.03
N GLN A 52 8.36 8.88 0.17
CA GLN A 52 7.79 9.85 -0.79
C GLN A 52 7.63 9.30 -2.22
N SER A 53 7.59 7.99 -2.35
CA SER A 53 7.38 7.27 -3.60
C SER A 53 6.39 6.12 -3.37
N SER A 54 5.17 6.32 -3.84
CA SER A 54 4.12 5.31 -3.69
C SER A 54 4.42 4.03 -4.47
N SER A 55 4.98 4.16 -5.67
CA SER A 55 5.36 3.00 -6.48
C SER A 55 6.47 2.17 -5.82
N ALA A 56 7.49 2.83 -5.25
CA ALA A 56 8.53 2.13 -4.50
C ALA A 56 7.95 1.47 -3.24
N SER A 57 7.09 2.16 -2.51
CA SER A 57 6.44 1.64 -1.30
C SER A 57 5.59 0.39 -1.61
N VAL A 58 4.79 0.43 -2.69
CA VAL A 58 4.01 -0.73 -3.14
C VAL A 58 4.91 -1.86 -3.63
N GLY A 59 5.97 -1.55 -4.37
CA GLY A 59 6.92 -2.56 -4.83
C GLY A 59 7.57 -3.31 -3.68
N ILE A 60 7.98 -2.62 -2.62
CA ILE A 60 8.53 -3.24 -1.40
C ILE A 60 7.47 -4.12 -0.72
N LEU A 61 6.25 -3.62 -0.57
CA LEU A 61 5.16 -4.41 0.01
C LEU A 61 4.85 -5.66 -0.83
N GLN A 62 4.84 -5.52 -2.15
CA GLN A 62 4.65 -6.64 -3.07
C GLN A 62 5.77 -7.68 -2.94
N ALA A 63 7.02 -7.23 -2.83
CA ALA A 63 8.15 -8.10 -2.58
C ALA A 63 8.00 -8.87 -1.26
N LEU A 64 7.57 -8.19 -0.19
CA LEU A 64 7.27 -8.83 1.10
C LEU A 64 6.11 -9.83 1.02
N CYS A 65 5.06 -9.51 0.27
CA CYS A 65 3.96 -10.45 0.04
C CYS A 65 4.42 -11.70 -0.74
N SER A 66 5.32 -11.54 -1.70
CA SER A 66 5.84 -12.66 -2.49
C SER A 66 6.69 -13.63 -1.67
N THR A 67 7.23 -13.22 -0.53
CA THR A 67 7.93 -14.12 0.41
C THR A 67 6.98 -14.99 1.22
N GLY A 68 5.65 -14.76 1.15
CA GLY A 68 4.64 -15.50 1.90
C GLY A 68 4.51 -15.12 3.37
N ILE A 69 5.20 -14.08 3.85
CA ILE A 69 5.14 -13.66 5.25
C ILE A 69 3.87 -12.87 5.55
N LEU A 70 3.36 -12.12 4.56
CA LEU A 70 2.20 -11.27 4.70
C LEU A 70 0.95 -11.94 4.10
N SER A 71 -0.10 -12.03 4.89
CA SER A 71 -1.43 -12.39 4.40
C SER A 71 -2.12 -11.17 3.77
N TYR A 72 -3.13 -11.40 2.94
CA TYR A 72 -3.94 -10.32 2.37
C TYR A 72 -4.64 -9.49 3.44
N ALA A 73 -5.04 -10.09 4.55
CA ALA A 73 -5.64 -9.38 5.68
C ALA A 73 -4.73 -8.28 6.24
N THR A 74 -3.41 -8.53 6.24
CA THR A 74 -2.41 -7.56 6.70
C THR A 74 -2.01 -6.58 5.59
N ALA A 75 -1.88 -7.05 4.36
CA ALA A 75 -1.45 -6.24 3.23
C ALA A 75 -2.46 -5.14 2.86
N LEU A 76 -3.76 -5.45 2.89
CA LEU A 76 -4.83 -4.50 2.52
C LEU A 76 -4.81 -3.21 3.35
N PRO A 77 -4.81 -3.25 4.69
CA PRO A 77 -4.72 -2.04 5.50
C PRO A 77 -3.44 -1.23 5.23
N ILE A 78 -2.31 -1.90 5.00
CA ILE A 78 -1.05 -1.24 4.69
C ILE A 78 -1.16 -0.48 3.37
N ILE A 79 -1.73 -1.09 2.30
CA ILE A 79 -1.95 -0.43 1.00
C ILE A 79 -2.86 0.79 1.17
N MET A 80 -3.93 0.67 1.94
CA MET A 80 -4.82 1.80 2.21
C MET A 80 -4.09 2.94 2.93
N GLY A 81 -3.21 2.62 3.86
CA GLY A 81 -2.34 3.58 4.51
C GLY A 81 -1.37 4.24 3.55
N GLN A 82 -0.74 3.48 2.66
CA GLN A 82 0.16 4.00 1.63
C GLN A 82 -0.56 5.02 0.73
N ASN A 83 -1.84 4.80 0.43
CA ASN A 83 -2.64 5.73 -0.34
C ASN A 83 -2.78 7.10 0.34
N ILE A 84 -3.01 7.13 1.65
CA ILE A 84 -3.00 8.38 2.43
C ILE A 84 -1.58 8.98 2.49
N GLY A 85 -0.57 8.15 2.65
CA GLY A 85 0.84 8.57 2.70
C GLY A 85 1.30 9.34 1.46
N THR A 86 0.74 9.03 0.28
CA THR A 86 1.04 9.77 -0.96
C THR A 86 0.63 11.23 -0.89
N CYS A 87 -0.35 11.59 -0.08
CA CYS A 87 -0.80 12.97 0.07
C CYS A 87 0.23 13.87 0.75
N VAL A 88 1.17 13.29 1.49
CA VAL A 88 2.23 14.05 2.19
C VAL A 88 3.09 14.80 1.17
N THR A 89 3.40 14.21 0.02
CA THR A 89 4.17 14.89 -1.04
C THR A 89 3.43 16.09 -1.59
N ALA A 90 2.12 15.97 -1.82
CA ALA A 90 1.29 17.09 -2.27
C ALA A 90 1.19 18.19 -1.22
N LEU A 91 1.07 17.82 0.06
CA LEU A 91 1.06 18.78 1.17
C LEU A 91 2.40 19.51 1.29
N LEU A 92 3.53 18.79 1.21
CA LEU A 92 4.86 19.40 1.24
C LEU A 92 5.07 20.35 0.05
N SER A 93 4.68 19.94 -1.15
CA SER A 93 4.74 20.78 -2.35
C SER A 93 3.84 22.02 -2.26
N SER A 94 2.79 21.97 -1.45
CA SER A 94 1.90 23.11 -1.23
C SER A 94 2.46 24.19 -0.30
N ILE A 95 3.56 23.88 0.41
CA ILE A 95 4.27 24.84 1.25
C ILE A 95 4.93 25.85 0.31
N GLY A 96 4.47 27.09 0.34
CA GLY A 96 4.92 28.12 -0.60
C GLY A 96 4.09 28.26 -1.88
N ALA A 97 3.18 27.36 -2.15
CA ALA A 97 2.27 27.45 -3.29
C ALA A 97 1.19 28.54 -3.11
N THR A 98 0.55 28.88 -4.23
CA THR A 98 -0.60 29.80 -4.26
C THR A 98 -1.77 29.26 -3.43
N LYS A 99 -2.75 30.11 -3.10
CA LYS A 99 -3.97 29.70 -2.38
C LYS A 99 -4.67 28.52 -3.07
N ASN A 100 -4.66 28.49 -4.39
CA ASN A 100 -5.31 27.43 -5.15
C ASN A 100 -4.51 26.12 -5.07
N GLY A 101 -3.17 26.17 -5.08
CA GLY A 101 -2.33 24.99 -4.87
C GLY A 101 -2.53 24.36 -3.48
N LYS A 102 -2.63 25.18 -2.42
CA LYS A 102 -2.94 24.70 -1.07
C LYS A 102 -4.31 24.02 -0.99
N ARG A 103 -5.34 24.63 -1.63
CA ARG A 103 -6.68 24.04 -1.70
C ARG A 103 -6.67 22.69 -2.41
N ALA A 104 -5.94 22.58 -3.53
CA ALA A 104 -5.83 21.33 -4.27
C ALA A 104 -5.18 20.22 -3.42
N ALA A 105 -4.09 20.52 -2.70
CA ALA A 105 -3.45 19.57 -1.80
C ALA A 105 -4.36 19.11 -0.66
N ILE A 106 -5.14 20.01 -0.09
CA ILE A 106 -6.10 19.69 0.97
C ILE A 106 -7.25 18.82 0.43
N ILE A 107 -7.80 19.16 -0.73
CA ILE A 107 -8.85 18.36 -1.39
C ILE A 107 -8.32 16.95 -1.68
N HIS A 108 -7.09 16.83 -2.18
CA HIS A 108 -6.44 15.55 -2.42
C HIS A 108 -6.34 14.72 -1.13
N LEU A 109 -5.91 15.33 -0.02
CA LEU A 109 -5.87 14.65 1.27
C LEU A 109 -7.25 14.17 1.71
N TYR A 110 -8.26 15.04 1.68
CA TYR A 110 -9.62 14.66 2.09
C TYR A 110 -10.19 13.54 1.23
N PHE A 111 -9.97 13.60 -0.09
CA PHE A 111 -10.42 12.56 -1.00
C PHE A 111 -9.81 11.19 -0.64
N ASN A 112 -8.50 11.15 -0.39
CA ASN A 112 -7.82 9.90 -0.04
C ASN A 112 -8.22 9.39 1.34
N VAL A 113 -8.36 10.26 2.34
CA VAL A 113 -8.79 9.87 3.68
C VAL A 113 -10.22 9.34 3.66
N ILE A 114 -11.15 10.08 3.06
CA ILE A 114 -12.56 9.67 2.97
C ILE A 114 -12.67 8.37 2.15
N GLY A 115 -11.99 8.28 1.01
CA GLY A 115 -11.97 7.09 0.16
C GLY A 115 -11.45 5.87 0.90
N THR A 116 -10.33 6.01 1.61
CA THR A 116 -9.72 4.94 2.40
C THR A 116 -10.65 4.49 3.54
N VAL A 117 -11.19 5.43 4.31
CA VAL A 117 -12.10 5.10 5.42
C VAL A 117 -13.36 4.43 4.91
N THR A 118 -13.97 4.98 3.85
CA THR A 118 -15.17 4.39 3.24
C THR A 118 -14.90 2.98 2.72
N PHE A 119 -13.78 2.80 2.01
CA PHE A 119 -13.40 1.48 1.49
C PHE A 119 -13.19 0.48 2.63
N MET A 120 -12.47 0.86 3.68
CA MET A 120 -12.23 0.00 4.83
C MET A 120 -13.54 -0.42 5.52
N ILE A 121 -14.45 0.53 5.74
CA ILE A 121 -15.76 0.23 6.35
C ILE A 121 -16.55 -0.74 5.47
N VAL A 122 -16.67 -0.44 4.18
CA VAL A 122 -17.42 -1.29 3.24
C VAL A 122 -16.78 -2.68 3.14
N PHE A 123 -15.46 -2.73 3.03
CA PHE A 123 -14.73 -3.99 2.90
C PHE A 123 -14.89 -4.89 4.13
N TYR A 124 -14.71 -4.33 5.34
CA TYR A 124 -14.89 -5.12 6.56
C TYR A 124 -16.35 -5.47 6.83
N ALA A 125 -17.30 -4.61 6.46
CA ALA A 125 -18.72 -4.94 6.54
C ALA A 125 -19.09 -6.10 5.60
N LEU A 126 -18.60 -6.07 4.34
CA LEU A 126 -18.76 -7.17 3.40
C LEU A 126 -18.07 -8.44 3.87
N ASN A 127 -16.87 -8.32 4.42
CA ASN A 127 -16.17 -9.49 4.97
C ASN A 127 -16.92 -10.14 6.14
N ALA A 128 -17.59 -9.34 6.97
CA ALA A 128 -18.42 -9.86 8.07
C ALA A 128 -19.65 -10.66 7.57
N VAL A 129 -20.15 -10.34 6.37
CA VAL A 129 -21.32 -11.03 5.76
C VAL A 129 -20.89 -12.22 4.90
N ILE A 130 -19.87 -12.04 4.07
CA ILE A 130 -19.48 -13.01 3.02
C ILE A 130 -18.37 -13.95 3.48
N HIS A 131 -17.62 -13.58 4.55
CA HIS A 131 -16.46 -14.31 5.04
C HIS A 131 -15.46 -14.64 3.94
N PHE A 132 -14.75 -13.64 3.45
CA PHE A 132 -13.75 -13.80 2.38
C PHE A 132 -12.60 -14.73 2.82
N SER A 133 -12.65 -15.98 2.39
CA SER A 133 -11.64 -17.00 2.73
C SER A 133 -10.23 -16.63 2.24
N PHE A 134 -10.11 -15.80 1.19
CA PHE A 134 -8.82 -15.41 0.62
C PHE A 134 -8.01 -14.45 1.51
N LEU A 135 -8.64 -13.81 2.50
CA LEU A 135 -7.93 -12.87 3.39
C LEU A 135 -6.84 -13.54 4.23
N ASN A 136 -7.04 -14.80 4.56
CA ASN A 136 -6.08 -15.57 5.35
C ASN A 136 -4.99 -16.22 4.49
N LEU A 137 -5.11 -16.13 3.16
CA LEU A 137 -4.13 -16.69 2.24
C LEU A 137 -2.96 -15.73 2.05
N THR A 138 -1.81 -16.29 1.70
CA THR A 138 -0.64 -15.53 1.31
C THR A 138 -0.62 -15.31 -0.20
N ALA A 139 0.17 -14.36 -0.66
CA ALA A 139 0.31 -14.09 -2.08
C ALA A 139 0.89 -15.28 -2.87
N GLN A 140 1.62 -16.18 -2.21
CA GLN A 140 2.13 -17.40 -2.83
C GLN A 140 1.02 -18.40 -3.18
N GLU A 141 -0.08 -18.40 -2.41
CA GLU A 141 -1.21 -19.32 -2.63
C GLU A 141 -2.19 -18.78 -3.67
N PHE A 142 -2.31 -17.48 -3.84
CA PHE A 142 -3.30 -16.85 -4.74
C PHE A 142 -2.71 -16.18 -6.00
N GLY A 143 -1.39 -16.02 -6.06
CA GLY A 143 -0.72 -15.25 -7.10
C GLY A 143 -0.70 -13.74 -6.82
N ILE A 144 0.38 -13.11 -7.25
CA ILE A 144 0.78 -11.73 -6.94
C ILE A 144 -0.17 -10.66 -7.54
N ALA A 145 -1.14 -11.06 -8.37
CA ALA A 145 -1.89 -10.14 -9.23
C ALA A 145 -2.89 -9.21 -8.50
N VAL A 146 -3.35 -9.56 -7.31
CA VAL A 146 -4.44 -8.82 -6.63
C VAL A 146 -3.96 -7.49 -6.06
N ILE A 147 -2.74 -7.41 -5.52
CA ILE A 147 -2.21 -6.21 -4.87
C ILE A 147 -2.01 -5.05 -5.87
N PRO A 148 -1.38 -5.24 -7.04
CA PRO A 148 -1.26 -4.19 -8.04
C PRO A 148 -2.60 -3.67 -8.56
N VAL A 149 -3.58 -4.54 -8.73
CA VAL A 149 -4.91 -4.16 -9.24
C VAL A 149 -5.63 -3.27 -8.22
N SER A 150 -5.62 -3.62 -6.95
CA SER A 150 -6.22 -2.78 -5.90
C SER A 150 -5.57 -1.40 -5.85
N TYR A 151 -4.25 -1.34 -5.93
CA TYR A 151 -3.51 -0.07 -5.93
C TYR A 151 -3.86 0.80 -7.14
N THR A 152 -3.85 0.25 -8.36
CA THR A 152 -4.13 1.00 -9.58
C THR A 152 -5.56 1.54 -9.62
N HIS A 153 -6.54 0.79 -9.16
CA HIS A 153 -7.93 1.24 -9.15
C HIS A 153 -8.21 2.33 -8.13
N LEU A 154 -7.48 2.34 -6.99
CA LEU A 154 -7.71 3.30 -5.92
C LEU A 154 -6.87 4.59 -6.06
N THR A 155 -5.73 4.53 -6.74
CA THR A 155 -4.78 5.66 -6.80
C THR A 155 -4.69 6.35 -8.16
N LEU A 156 -5.06 5.68 -9.25
CA LEU A 156 -4.99 6.25 -10.61
C LEU A 156 -5.71 7.59 -10.78
N PRO A 157 -6.88 7.84 -10.17
CA PRO A 157 -7.54 9.14 -10.30
C PRO A 157 -6.78 10.31 -9.66
N THR A 158 -5.87 10.03 -8.72
CA THR A 158 -5.18 11.04 -7.92
C THR A 158 -3.75 11.32 -8.36
N THR A 159 -3.15 10.44 -9.18
CA THR A 159 -1.77 10.57 -9.63
C THR A 159 -1.64 11.13 -11.05
N SER A 160 -2.74 11.25 -11.79
CA SER A 160 -2.71 11.80 -13.14
C SER A 160 -2.75 13.32 -13.11
N ARG A 161 -1.58 13.91 -13.33
CA ARG A 161 -1.32 15.28 -13.77
C ARG A 161 -1.30 16.38 -12.71
N VAL A 162 -0.11 16.66 -12.31
CA VAL A 162 0.38 18.04 -12.20
C VAL A 162 1.42 18.24 -13.28
#